data_bd6a2cef994f72c4f5efcf6d5b4a0d3e
#
_entry.id   bd6a2cef994f72c4f5efcf6d5b4a0d3e
#
_cell.length_a   1.000
_cell.length_b   1.000
_cell.length_c   1.000
_cell.angle_alpha   90.00
_cell.angle_beta   90.00
_cell.angle_gamma   90.00
#
_symmetry.space_group_name_H-M   'P 1'
#
loop_
_entity.id
_entity.type
_entity.pdbx_description
1 polymer ?
#
loop_
_entity_poly.entity_id
_entity_poly.type
_entity_poly.pdbx_seq_one_letter_code
_entity_poly.pdbx_strand_id
1 'polypeptide(L)'
;MEVVLAKSAGFCFGVKRAMEEVYSQLENGKKIVTYGPLIHNEEVVKDLAQRGVDVIDGEEELEALAEGAVVIRSHGVSKHIYELIEQKGLECIDVTCPFVKRIHRIVERESKEGKQIVIIGNPGHPEVEGIRGWSMTPAVVLETKEEAENFRAEEGKTLCIVSETTFNYNKFQELV
;
A
#
# COMPACT_ATOMS: atom_id res chain seq x y z
N MET A 1 39.36 0.24 11.51
CA MET A 1 37.89 0.19 11.67
C MET A 1 37.42 -1.06 10.93
N GLU A 2 36.78 -1.99 11.58
CA GLU A 2 36.21 -3.18 10.97
C GLU A 2 34.76 -2.91 10.61
N VAL A 3 34.34 -3.21 9.38
CA VAL A 3 32.96 -3.08 8.91
C VAL A 3 32.42 -4.47 8.65
N VAL A 4 31.38 -4.85 9.38
CA VAL A 4 30.72 -6.16 9.23
C VAL A 4 29.34 -5.97 8.63
N LEU A 5 29.12 -6.58 7.46
CA LEU A 5 27.81 -6.59 6.80
C LEU A 5 26.92 -7.68 7.41
N ALA A 6 25.73 -7.32 7.85
CA ALA A 6 24.76 -8.28 8.35
C ALA A 6 24.32 -9.25 7.23
N LYS A 7 24.15 -10.54 7.54
CA LYS A 7 23.72 -11.55 6.57
C LYS A 7 22.32 -11.28 5.97
N SER A 8 21.49 -10.55 6.71
CA SER A 8 20.14 -10.15 6.32
C SER A 8 20.05 -8.70 5.82
N ALA A 9 21.20 -8.06 5.51
CA ALA A 9 21.21 -6.71 4.97
C ALA A 9 20.59 -6.67 3.57
N GLY A 10 19.76 -5.66 3.32
CA GLY A 10 19.10 -5.43 2.03
C GLY A 10 17.59 -5.26 2.15
N PHE A 11 16.94 -5.21 1.01
CA PHE A 11 15.49 -5.09 0.92
C PHE A 11 14.77 -6.39 1.27
N CYS A 12 13.59 -6.30 1.86
CA CYS A 12 12.72 -7.45 2.06
C CYS A 12 12.23 -8.00 0.71
N PHE A 13 11.68 -9.22 0.74
CA PHE A 13 11.15 -9.88 -0.45
C PHE A 13 10.17 -9.02 -1.26
N GLY A 14 9.24 -8.33 -0.59
CA GLY A 14 8.23 -7.51 -1.27
C GLY A 14 8.84 -6.33 -2.03
N VAL A 15 9.78 -5.62 -1.40
CA VAL A 15 10.51 -4.51 -2.03
C VAL A 15 11.41 -5.00 -3.17
N LYS A 16 12.16 -6.09 -2.96
CA LYS A 16 13.02 -6.66 -3.99
C LYS A 16 12.23 -7.01 -5.26
N ARG A 17 11.09 -7.70 -5.10
CA ARG A 17 10.19 -8.04 -6.21
C ARG A 17 9.66 -6.80 -6.92
N ALA A 18 9.27 -5.75 -6.18
CA ALA A 18 8.77 -4.51 -6.76
C ALA A 18 9.84 -3.82 -7.61
N MET A 19 11.07 -3.77 -7.10
CA MET A 19 12.21 -3.21 -7.81
C MET A 19 12.54 -3.99 -9.09
N GLU A 20 12.65 -5.32 -8.99
CA GLU A 20 12.94 -6.21 -10.13
C GLU A 20 11.92 -6.02 -11.25
N GLU A 21 10.63 -5.94 -10.92
CA GLU A 21 9.56 -5.72 -11.90
C GLU A 21 9.70 -4.37 -12.60
N VAL A 22 9.87 -3.28 -11.84
CA VAL A 22 9.98 -1.93 -12.41
C VAL A 22 11.21 -1.82 -13.34
N TYR A 23 12.37 -2.31 -12.90
CA TYR A 23 13.57 -2.29 -13.76
C TYR A 23 13.40 -3.14 -15.02
N SER A 24 12.76 -4.31 -14.92
CA SER A 24 12.44 -5.14 -16.10
C SER A 24 11.54 -4.41 -17.10
N GLN A 25 10.53 -3.67 -16.63
CA GLN A 25 9.67 -2.89 -17.51
C GLN A 25 10.43 -1.74 -18.20
N LEU A 26 11.37 -1.09 -17.51
CA LEU A 26 12.23 -0.06 -18.09
C LEU A 26 13.18 -0.62 -19.14
N GLU A 27 13.80 -1.79 -18.89
CA GLU A 27 14.68 -2.48 -19.84
C GLU A 27 13.93 -2.88 -21.11
N ASN A 28 12.63 -3.15 -21.02
CA ASN A 28 11.77 -3.40 -22.15
C ASN A 28 11.30 -2.12 -22.88
N GLY A 29 11.81 -0.94 -22.48
CA GLY A 29 11.52 0.34 -23.13
C GLY A 29 10.14 0.91 -22.84
N LYS A 30 9.45 0.43 -21.80
CA LYS A 30 8.13 0.97 -21.41
C LYS A 30 8.26 2.35 -20.78
N LYS A 31 7.35 3.23 -21.19
CA LYS A 31 7.12 4.48 -20.48
C LYS A 31 6.21 4.21 -19.29
N ILE A 32 6.75 4.37 -18.10
CA ILE A 32 6.04 4.10 -16.84
C ILE A 32 6.05 5.32 -15.93
N VAL A 33 5.00 5.45 -15.14
CA VAL A 33 4.92 6.36 -13.98
C VAL A 33 4.60 5.55 -12.74
N THR A 34 5.01 6.01 -11.56
CA THR A 34 4.63 5.37 -10.29
C THR A 34 3.57 6.18 -9.58
N TYR A 35 2.53 5.51 -9.10
CA TYR A 35 1.52 6.14 -8.25
C TYR A 35 2.02 6.18 -6.80
N GLY A 36 2.51 7.35 -6.40
CA GLY A 36 3.34 7.55 -5.22
C GLY A 36 4.74 6.95 -5.35
N PRO A 37 5.66 7.24 -4.42
CA PRO A 37 7.00 6.65 -4.40
C PRO A 37 6.93 5.12 -4.37
N LEU A 38 7.71 4.45 -5.22
CA LEU A 38 7.72 2.97 -5.30
C LEU A 38 7.94 2.31 -3.93
N ILE A 39 8.88 2.89 -3.18
CA ILE A 39 9.23 2.53 -1.80
C ILE A 39 9.69 3.78 -1.06
N HIS A 40 9.73 3.75 0.27
CA HIS A 40 10.28 4.81 1.11
C HIS A 40 11.81 4.78 1.13
N ASN A 41 12.42 5.08 -0.03
CA ASN A 41 13.88 5.19 -0.16
C ASN A 41 14.21 6.23 -1.23
N GLU A 42 14.77 7.36 -0.78
CA GLU A 42 15.07 8.50 -1.65
C GLU A 42 16.06 8.17 -2.78
N GLU A 43 17.06 7.32 -2.52
CA GLU A 43 18.05 6.95 -3.53
C GLU A 43 17.41 6.13 -4.66
N VAL A 44 16.46 5.25 -4.33
CA VAL A 44 15.69 4.50 -5.33
C VAL A 44 14.81 5.44 -6.14
N VAL A 45 14.12 6.38 -5.49
CA VAL A 45 13.28 7.37 -6.18
C VAL A 45 14.12 8.22 -7.14
N LYS A 46 15.31 8.67 -6.70
CA LYS A 46 16.25 9.44 -7.54
C LYS A 46 16.76 8.62 -8.74
N ASP A 47 17.14 7.35 -8.53
CA ASP A 47 17.60 6.48 -9.62
C ASP A 47 16.50 6.27 -10.65
N LEU A 48 15.26 6.00 -10.21
CA LEU A 48 14.12 5.85 -11.11
C LEU A 48 13.83 7.14 -11.89
N ALA A 49 13.89 8.30 -11.24
CA ALA A 49 13.72 9.60 -11.90
C ALA A 49 14.80 9.85 -12.98
N GLN A 50 16.07 9.49 -12.72
CA GLN A 50 17.14 9.56 -13.71
C GLN A 50 16.91 8.64 -14.92
N ARG A 51 16.15 7.58 -14.75
CA ARG A 51 15.72 6.65 -15.81
C ARG A 51 14.44 7.07 -16.52
N GLY A 52 13.88 8.25 -16.17
CA GLY A 52 12.69 8.80 -16.79
C GLY A 52 11.37 8.26 -16.22
N VAL A 53 11.39 7.77 -14.98
CA VAL A 53 10.18 7.38 -14.25
C VAL A 53 9.72 8.56 -13.41
N ASP A 54 8.56 9.10 -13.74
CA ASP A 54 7.92 10.14 -12.94
C ASP A 54 7.08 9.53 -11.81
N VAL A 55 6.99 10.26 -10.72
CA VAL A 55 6.08 9.95 -9.60
C VAL A 55 4.88 10.84 -9.74
N ILE A 56 3.68 10.27 -9.79
CA ILE A 56 2.41 10.99 -9.72
C ILE A 56 1.81 10.80 -8.33
N ASP A 57 1.19 11.84 -7.81
CA ASP A 57 0.59 11.81 -6.47
C ASP A 57 -0.83 12.39 -6.52
N GLY A 58 -1.79 11.50 -6.35
CA GLY A 58 -3.21 11.86 -6.39
C GLY A 58 -3.93 11.55 -7.70
N GLU A 59 -5.26 11.63 -7.61
CA GLU A 59 -6.16 11.25 -8.70
C GLU A 59 -6.09 12.25 -9.86
N GLU A 60 -5.92 13.54 -9.58
CA GLU A 60 -5.85 14.58 -10.61
C GLU A 60 -4.69 14.34 -11.60
N GLU A 61 -3.50 13.97 -11.09
CA GLU A 61 -2.36 13.66 -11.93
C GLU A 61 -2.56 12.36 -12.70
N LEU A 62 -3.21 11.36 -12.08
CA LEU A 62 -3.59 10.12 -12.75
C LEU A 62 -4.61 10.39 -13.87
N GLU A 63 -5.61 11.22 -13.63
CA GLU A 63 -6.59 11.64 -14.63
C GLU A 63 -5.96 12.41 -15.79
N ALA A 64 -4.92 13.17 -15.57
CA ALA A 64 -4.20 13.91 -16.59
C ALA A 64 -3.37 13.02 -17.54
N LEU A 65 -3.06 11.78 -17.17
CA LEU A 65 -2.31 10.85 -18.03
C LEU A 65 -3.14 10.47 -19.26
N ALA A 66 -2.56 10.63 -20.46
CA ALA A 66 -3.20 10.24 -21.71
C ALA A 66 -2.88 8.79 -22.11
N GLU A 67 -1.69 8.30 -21.78
CA GLU A 67 -1.18 6.97 -22.16
C GLU A 67 -0.06 6.52 -21.23
N GLY A 68 0.32 5.26 -21.31
CA GLY A 68 1.44 4.68 -20.58
C GLY A 68 1.02 3.61 -19.58
N ALA A 69 1.96 3.20 -18.76
CA ALA A 69 1.75 2.23 -17.69
C ALA A 69 1.91 2.88 -16.32
N VAL A 70 0.98 2.57 -15.42
CA VAL A 70 0.99 3.04 -14.03
C VAL A 70 1.44 1.91 -13.12
N VAL A 71 2.53 2.14 -12.41
CA VAL A 71 3.05 1.22 -11.41
C VAL A 71 2.40 1.51 -10.05
N ILE A 72 1.70 0.53 -9.50
CA ILE A 72 1.18 0.61 -8.13
C ILE A 72 2.30 0.23 -7.16
N ARG A 73 2.64 1.15 -6.26
CA ARG A 73 3.70 1.02 -5.25
C ARG A 73 3.54 -0.21 -4.34
N SER A 74 4.62 -0.58 -3.64
CA SER A 74 4.65 -1.77 -2.76
C SER A 74 3.63 -1.74 -1.61
N HIS A 75 3.21 -0.56 -1.16
CA HIS A 75 2.21 -0.35 -0.11
C HIS A 75 0.76 -0.58 -0.58
N GLY A 76 0.56 -0.71 -1.90
CA GLY A 76 -0.77 -0.75 -2.49
C GLY A 76 -1.46 0.60 -2.49
N VAL A 77 -2.66 0.61 -3.04
CA VAL A 77 -3.55 1.77 -3.13
C VAL A 77 -4.99 1.32 -2.92
N SER A 78 -5.92 2.28 -2.81
CA SER A 78 -7.36 1.99 -2.73
C SER A 78 -7.86 1.27 -3.99
N LYS A 79 -8.96 0.55 -3.87
CA LYS A 79 -9.61 -0.12 -5.00
C LYS A 79 -10.00 0.86 -6.11
N HIS A 80 -10.44 2.04 -5.72
CA HIS A 80 -10.82 3.11 -6.64
C HIS A 80 -9.69 3.49 -7.63
N ILE A 81 -8.44 3.50 -7.19
CA ILE A 81 -7.31 3.81 -8.08
C ILE A 81 -7.15 2.74 -9.17
N TYR A 82 -7.35 1.46 -8.86
CA TYR A 82 -7.33 0.40 -9.88
C TYR A 82 -8.46 0.58 -10.88
N GLU A 83 -9.66 0.91 -10.40
CA GLU A 83 -10.84 1.17 -11.25
C GLU A 83 -10.60 2.37 -12.17
N LEU A 84 -9.96 3.44 -11.67
CA LEU A 84 -9.62 4.63 -12.45
C LEU A 84 -8.59 4.33 -13.54
N ILE A 85 -7.53 3.57 -13.22
CA ILE A 85 -6.52 3.12 -14.20
C ILE A 85 -7.19 2.31 -15.32
N GLU A 86 -8.08 1.37 -14.95
CA GLU A 86 -8.83 0.54 -15.91
C GLU A 86 -9.76 1.39 -16.79
N GLN A 87 -10.55 2.30 -16.22
CA GLN A 87 -11.46 3.20 -16.93
C GLN A 87 -10.73 4.06 -17.95
N LYS A 88 -9.50 4.47 -17.65
CA LYS A 88 -8.66 5.25 -18.57
C LYS A 88 -7.98 4.39 -19.65
N GLY A 89 -8.08 3.07 -19.57
CA GLY A 89 -7.41 2.16 -20.49
C GLY A 89 -5.88 2.17 -20.35
N LEU A 90 -5.35 2.62 -19.19
CA LEU A 90 -3.92 2.60 -18.89
C LEU A 90 -3.49 1.19 -18.47
N GLU A 91 -2.24 0.82 -18.78
CA GLU A 91 -1.68 -0.44 -18.28
C GLU A 91 -1.39 -0.33 -16.77
N CYS A 92 -1.87 -1.29 -15.99
CA CYS A 92 -1.61 -1.36 -14.55
C CYS A 92 -0.50 -2.38 -14.25
N ILE A 93 0.63 -1.91 -13.71
CA ILE A 93 1.74 -2.76 -13.24
C ILE A 93 1.67 -2.80 -11.71
N ASP A 94 1.03 -3.82 -11.16
CA ASP A 94 0.77 -3.91 -9.74
C ASP A 94 1.91 -4.64 -9.01
N VAL A 95 2.79 -3.87 -8.37
CA VAL A 95 3.90 -4.38 -7.53
C VAL A 95 3.59 -4.36 -6.03
N THR A 96 2.32 -4.20 -5.65
CA THR A 96 1.89 -4.28 -4.26
C THR A 96 2.43 -5.55 -3.60
N CYS A 97 2.95 -5.41 -2.40
CA CYS A 97 3.45 -6.55 -1.61
C CYS A 97 2.35 -7.61 -1.43
N PRO A 98 2.64 -8.90 -1.66
CA PRO A 98 1.65 -9.97 -1.51
C PRO A 98 0.98 -10.02 -0.14
N PHE A 99 1.69 -9.63 0.92
CA PHE A 99 1.13 -9.54 2.28
C PHE A 99 0.09 -8.43 2.37
N VAL A 100 0.36 -7.27 1.79
CA VAL A 100 -0.60 -6.15 1.71
C VAL A 100 -1.83 -6.55 0.88
N LYS A 101 -1.61 -7.16 -0.30
CA LYS A 101 -2.73 -7.68 -1.11
C LYS A 101 -3.62 -8.67 -0.35
N ARG A 102 -3.03 -9.48 0.53
CA ARG A 102 -3.81 -10.39 1.39
C ARG A 102 -4.71 -9.63 2.33
N ILE A 103 -4.22 -8.55 2.94
CA ILE A 103 -5.02 -7.69 3.82
C ILE A 103 -6.16 -7.04 3.04
N HIS A 104 -5.89 -6.48 1.85
CA HIS A 104 -6.92 -5.91 0.97
C HIS A 104 -8.07 -6.90 0.71
N ARG A 105 -7.75 -8.16 0.36
CA ARG A 105 -8.75 -9.21 0.11
C ARG A 105 -9.56 -9.57 1.36
N ILE A 106 -8.90 -9.59 2.53
CA ILE A 106 -9.59 -9.83 3.80
C ILE A 106 -10.58 -8.71 4.06
N VAL A 107 -10.12 -7.46 4.01
CA VAL A 107 -10.94 -6.28 4.28
C VAL A 107 -12.14 -6.21 3.32
N GLU A 108 -11.91 -6.41 2.02
CA GLU A 108 -12.98 -6.42 1.03
C GLU A 108 -14.01 -7.51 1.31
N ARG A 109 -13.57 -8.74 1.58
CA ARG A 109 -14.46 -9.86 1.88
C ARG A 109 -15.27 -9.62 3.15
N GLU A 110 -14.59 -9.31 4.25
CA GLU A 110 -15.22 -9.19 5.56
C GLU A 110 -16.17 -7.99 5.63
N SER A 111 -15.84 -6.88 4.96
CA SER A 111 -16.73 -5.72 4.86
C SER A 111 -17.97 -6.00 4.01
N LYS A 112 -17.84 -6.80 2.93
CA LYS A 112 -18.99 -7.29 2.15
C LYS A 112 -19.93 -8.18 2.96
N GLU A 113 -19.40 -8.90 3.94
CA GLU A 113 -20.18 -9.70 4.88
C GLU A 113 -20.84 -8.86 6.00
N GLY A 114 -20.67 -7.54 5.97
CA GLY A 114 -21.27 -6.60 6.93
C GLY A 114 -20.48 -6.43 8.23
N LYS A 115 -19.27 -6.97 8.33
CA LYS A 115 -18.43 -6.76 9.51
C LYS A 115 -17.90 -5.32 9.57
N GLN A 116 -17.73 -4.82 10.77
CA GLN A 116 -17.05 -3.55 11.00
C GLN A 116 -15.53 -3.76 10.91
N ILE A 117 -14.88 -3.00 10.05
CA ILE A 117 -13.44 -3.09 9.84
C ILE A 117 -12.72 -2.15 10.80
N VAL A 118 -11.74 -2.71 11.51
CA VAL A 118 -10.82 -1.97 12.37
C VAL A 118 -9.40 -2.20 11.86
N ILE A 119 -8.68 -1.13 11.57
CA ILE A 119 -7.30 -1.15 11.07
C ILE A 119 -6.39 -0.62 12.18
N ILE A 120 -5.46 -1.43 12.62
CA ILE A 120 -4.42 -1.01 13.56
C ILE A 120 -3.23 -0.48 12.76
N GLY A 121 -2.93 0.81 12.89
CA GLY A 121 -1.86 1.46 12.14
C GLY A 121 -1.93 2.98 12.19
N ASN A 122 -0.94 3.64 11.59
CA ASN A 122 -0.92 5.08 11.48
C ASN A 122 -1.91 5.56 10.39
N PRO A 123 -2.90 6.41 10.71
CA PRO A 123 -3.92 6.84 9.75
C PRO A 123 -3.36 7.57 8.51
N GLY A 124 -2.19 8.21 8.62
CA GLY A 124 -1.49 8.86 7.50
C GLY A 124 -0.52 7.96 6.74
N HIS A 125 -0.41 6.68 7.11
CA HIS A 125 0.48 5.77 6.41
C HIS A 125 -0.15 5.29 5.08
N PRO A 126 0.59 5.34 3.95
CA PRO A 126 0.06 4.95 2.63
C PRO A 126 -0.56 3.56 2.56
N GLU A 127 -0.04 2.58 3.32
CA GLU A 127 -0.62 1.24 3.40
C GLU A 127 -1.99 1.25 4.07
N VAL A 128 -2.16 2.03 5.15
CA VAL A 128 -3.44 2.18 5.86
C VAL A 128 -4.48 2.84 4.98
N GLU A 129 -4.12 3.88 4.25
CA GLU A 129 -4.99 4.52 3.25
C GLU A 129 -5.43 3.53 2.17
N GLY A 130 -4.48 2.75 1.65
CA GLY A 130 -4.77 1.67 0.71
C GLY A 130 -5.76 0.67 1.29
N ILE A 131 -5.51 0.13 2.49
CA ILE A 131 -6.38 -0.85 3.17
C ILE A 131 -7.79 -0.29 3.36
N ARG A 132 -7.93 0.97 3.84
CA ARG A 132 -9.24 1.63 4.00
C ARG A 132 -10.04 1.65 2.71
N GLY A 133 -9.38 1.91 1.58
CA GLY A 133 -10.02 1.98 0.27
C GLY A 133 -10.51 0.65 -0.28
N TRP A 134 -10.25 -0.48 0.38
CA TRP A 134 -10.81 -1.79 0.05
C TRP A 134 -12.02 -2.15 0.90
N SER A 135 -12.33 -1.37 1.92
CA SER A 135 -13.53 -1.60 2.74
C SER A 135 -14.78 -1.08 2.04
N MET A 136 -15.82 -1.89 2.00
CA MET A 136 -17.14 -1.52 1.46
C MET A 136 -17.93 -0.62 2.41
N THR A 137 -17.49 -0.51 3.67
CA THR A 137 -18.06 0.32 4.72
C THR A 137 -16.97 1.16 5.36
N PRO A 138 -17.30 2.26 6.05
CA PRO A 138 -16.29 3.05 6.76
C PRO A 138 -15.47 2.17 7.71
N ALA A 139 -14.14 2.19 7.54
CA ALA A 139 -13.22 1.50 8.43
C ALA A 139 -12.72 2.46 9.53
N VAL A 140 -12.60 1.95 10.75
CA VAL A 140 -12.00 2.67 11.88
C VAL A 140 -10.51 2.40 11.90
N VAL A 141 -9.68 3.43 12.08
CA VAL A 141 -8.23 3.29 12.26
C VAL A 141 -7.91 3.61 13.71
N LEU A 142 -7.10 2.76 14.34
CA LEU A 142 -6.63 2.92 15.70
C LEU A 142 -5.10 2.81 15.72
N GLU A 143 -4.43 3.80 16.27
CA GLU A 143 -2.97 3.84 16.38
C GLU A 143 -2.50 3.74 17.84
N THR A 144 -3.32 4.22 18.77
CA THR A 144 -2.95 4.36 20.18
C THR A 144 -3.82 3.52 21.09
N LYS A 145 -3.28 3.21 22.28
CA LYS A 145 -4.01 2.50 23.33
C LYS A 145 -5.24 3.29 23.80
N GLU A 146 -5.12 4.61 23.90
CA GLU A 146 -6.23 5.48 24.28
C GLU A 146 -7.39 5.39 23.27
N GLU A 147 -7.08 5.39 21.97
CA GLU A 147 -8.10 5.20 20.93
C GLU A 147 -8.77 3.83 21.03
N ALA A 148 -7.99 2.77 21.30
CA ALA A 148 -8.53 1.42 21.46
C ALA A 148 -9.42 1.32 22.72
N GLU A 149 -9.05 1.90 23.85
CA GLU A 149 -9.84 1.93 25.09
C GLU A 149 -11.14 2.72 24.91
N ASN A 150 -11.14 3.76 24.08
CA ASN A 150 -12.31 4.58 23.79
C ASN A 150 -13.15 4.04 22.62
N PHE A 151 -12.64 3.10 21.84
CA PHE A 151 -13.37 2.50 20.73
C PHE A 151 -14.63 1.79 21.21
N ARG A 152 -15.70 1.95 20.47
CA ARG A 152 -16.97 1.24 20.68
C ARG A 152 -17.41 0.63 19.35
N ALA A 153 -17.55 -0.67 19.35
CA ALA A 153 -18.09 -1.38 18.19
C ALA A 153 -19.54 -0.95 17.92
N GLU A 154 -19.89 -0.95 16.63
CA GLU A 154 -21.29 -0.77 16.24
C GLU A 154 -22.15 -1.92 16.78
N GLU A 155 -23.30 -1.59 17.33
CA GLU A 155 -24.21 -2.59 17.92
C GLU A 155 -24.62 -3.65 16.89
N GLY A 156 -24.50 -4.92 17.27
CA GLY A 156 -24.86 -6.06 16.44
C GLY A 156 -23.85 -6.42 15.34
N LYS A 157 -22.75 -5.71 15.21
CA LYS A 157 -21.70 -6.05 14.22
C LYS A 157 -20.57 -6.86 14.82
N THR A 158 -20.10 -7.84 14.06
CA THR A 158 -18.84 -8.53 14.32
C THR A 158 -17.68 -7.69 13.81
N LEU A 159 -16.55 -7.69 14.53
CA LEU A 159 -15.34 -6.98 14.11
C LEU A 159 -14.46 -7.85 13.20
N CYS A 160 -13.84 -7.22 12.23
CA CYS A 160 -12.65 -7.72 11.54
C CYS A 160 -11.50 -6.76 11.81
N ILE A 161 -10.49 -7.23 12.56
CA ILE A 161 -9.32 -6.43 12.93
C ILE A 161 -8.16 -6.85 12.04
N VAL A 162 -7.53 -5.87 11.39
CA VAL A 162 -6.31 -6.04 10.60
C VAL A 162 -5.27 -5.00 11.04
N SER A 163 -4.02 -5.16 10.64
CA SER A 163 -2.98 -4.14 10.87
C SER A 163 -2.16 -3.89 9.62
N GLU A 164 -1.54 -2.71 9.52
CA GLU A 164 -0.47 -2.51 8.55
C GLU A 164 0.69 -3.47 8.80
N THR A 165 1.38 -3.87 7.75
CA THR A 165 2.40 -4.95 7.81
C THR A 165 3.64 -4.58 8.61
N THR A 166 3.91 -3.29 8.79
CA THR A 166 5.07 -2.75 9.51
C THR A 166 4.77 -2.32 10.94
N PHE A 167 3.52 -2.47 11.40
CA PHE A 167 3.14 -2.10 12.77
C PHE A 167 3.86 -2.96 13.81
N ASN A 168 4.26 -2.33 14.91
CA ASN A 168 4.97 -3.03 15.97
C ASN A 168 4.09 -4.10 16.64
N TYR A 169 4.56 -5.36 16.64
CA TYR A 169 3.81 -6.50 17.16
C TYR A 169 3.40 -6.36 18.63
N ASN A 170 4.28 -5.84 19.51
CA ASN A 170 3.95 -5.67 20.91
C ASN A 170 2.86 -4.60 21.10
N LYS A 171 2.98 -3.49 20.36
CA LYS A 171 1.91 -2.47 20.36
C LYS A 171 0.58 -3.03 19.83
N PHE A 172 0.62 -3.84 18.79
CA PHE A 172 -0.59 -4.51 18.29
C PHE A 172 -1.28 -5.35 19.37
N GLN A 173 -0.51 -6.13 20.13
CA GLN A 173 -1.06 -6.94 21.23
C GLN A 173 -1.66 -6.11 22.38
N GLU A 174 -1.19 -4.87 22.57
CA GLU A 174 -1.75 -3.96 23.58
C GLU A 174 -3.07 -3.31 23.15
N LEU A 175 -3.36 -3.31 21.83
CA LEU A 175 -4.51 -2.66 21.23
C LEU A 175 -5.67 -3.62 20.98
N VAL A 176 -5.42 -4.94 20.96
CA VAL A 176 -6.38 -6.01 20.65
C VAL A 176 -6.65 -6.85 21.88
#